data_fc118ef2ecf7372a1615bf4e781c8cf9
#
_entry.id   fc118ef2ecf7372a1615bf4e781c8cf9
#
_cell.length_a   1.000
_cell.length_b   1.000
_cell.length_c   1.000
_cell.angle_alpha   90.00
_cell.angle_beta   90.00
_cell.angle_gamma   90.00
#
_symmetry.space_group_name_H-M   'P 1'
#
loop_
_entity.id
_entity.type
_entity.pdbx_description
1 polymer ?
#
loop_
_entity_poly.entity_id
_entity_poly.type
_entity_poly.pdbx_seq_one_letter_code
_entity_poly.pdbx_strand_id
1 'polypeptide(L)'
;MPISTLDAPTRRRPPLSEAAIDADAFAALRRDNLARWPTGRAVDLDEAVDYLGRMPAHKHLAAVTRAAHAERRCLTQPRGGFGTLAMQRELMTTLDRDGLADIVPTTTDSYTRNEMFELAQKGMEESEREGRSLLNGFPIVNYGHQAARLLVEAIDKPAIMLTGTTMPKLTGEIGYAAGYTGYLGSGIAYTVSYIKELPVAEGIRNYQYLDRLAAEYQARGIELHRRQPGFLTGTNVPPCIAIAICVLDTLLAAAQGVRHYGLELGQTLHLVQDAAAIACCEELTQEYLAKKGHVGVFTPVTSLHWMGAWPYDEAQASALVSLGGFIAAVGGAVSVTTKSVQEAHGIPTPQHNAEGLRTTRMGIYLARGLRLDGMPDYEREKALIRAEVRAR
;
A
#
# COMPACT_ATOMS: atom_id res chain seq x y z
N MET A 1 -7.56 -22.88 -20.77
CA MET A 1 -6.63 -22.88 -21.90
C MET A 1 -5.23 -22.76 -21.33
N PRO A 2 -4.27 -23.62 -21.70
CA PRO A 2 -2.91 -23.51 -21.20
C PRO A 2 -2.25 -22.26 -21.78
N ILE A 3 -1.65 -21.47 -20.90
CA ILE A 3 -0.85 -20.30 -21.26
C ILE A 3 0.36 -20.83 -22.01
N SER A 4 0.50 -20.38 -23.26
CA SER A 4 1.62 -20.66 -24.15
C SER A 4 2.93 -20.37 -23.40
N THR A 5 3.77 -21.37 -23.32
CA THR A 5 5.17 -21.27 -22.88
C THR A 5 5.90 -20.29 -23.78
N LEU A 6 6.13 -19.07 -23.28
CA LEU A 6 7.04 -18.14 -23.90
C LEU A 6 8.47 -18.67 -23.71
N ASP A 7 8.95 -19.42 -24.68
CA ASP A 7 10.38 -19.66 -24.93
C ASP A 7 11.05 -18.35 -25.34
N ALA A 8 11.28 -17.47 -24.36
CA ALA A 8 12.23 -16.39 -24.52
C ALA A 8 13.64 -16.97 -24.24
N PRO A 9 14.67 -16.63 -25.05
CA PRO A 9 16.01 -17.13 -24.86
C PRO A 9 16.44 -16.83 -23.42
N THR A 10 16.88 -17.87 -22.70
CA THR A 10 17.40 -17.81 -21.34
C THR A 10 18.69 -16.97 -21.32
N ARG A 11 18.57 -15.64 -21.42
CA ARG A 11 19.61 -14.76 -20.93
C ARG A 11 19.73 -15.07 -19.44
N ARG A 12 20.87 -15.62 -19.00
CA ARG A 12 21.19 -15.77 -17.58
C ARG A 12 20.94 -14.41 -16.93
N ARG A 13 19.84 -14.31 -16.20
CA ARG A 13 19.53 -13.08 -15.47
C ARG A 13 20.61 -12.88 -14.41
N PRO A 14 21.12 -11.65 -14.22
CA PRO A 14 22.12 -11.40 -13.18
C PRO A 14 21.59 -11.86 -11.82
N PRO A 15 22.44 -12.28 -10.90
CA PRO A 15 22.03 -12.59 -9.54
C PRO A 15 21.32 -11.39 -8.91
N LEU A 16 20.41 -11.64 -7.97
CA LEU A 16 19.78 -10.58 -7.20
C LEU A 16 20.86 -9.79 -6.46
N SER A 17 20.85 -8.48 -6.59
CA SER A 17 21.78 -7.57 -5.92
C SER A 17 21.06 -6.77 -4.85
N GLU A 18 21.68 -6.59 -3.68
CA GLU A 18 21.23 -5.64 -2.65
C GLU A 18 21.63 -4.20 -2.98
N ALA A 19 22.57 -4.00 -3.92
CA ALA A 19 23.02 -2.66 -4.31
C ALA A 19 21.90 -1.88 -5.02
N ALA A 20 21.93 -0.56 -4.84
CA ALA A 20 21.08 0.37 -5.59
C ALA A 20 21.34 0.20 -7.11
N ILE A 21 20.28 0.26 -7.89
CA ILE A 21 20.37 0.30 -9.35
C ILE A 21 21.10 1.61 -9.71
N ASP A 22 22.20 1.51 -10.45
CA ASP A 22 22.95 2.68 -10.89
C ASP A 22 22.12 3.58 -11.82
N ALA A 23 22.51 4.86 -11.92
CA ALA A 23 21.73 5.87 -12.61
C ALA A 23 21.51 5.56 -14.11
N ASP A 24 22.55 5.08 -14.80
CA ASP A 24 22.47 4.81 -16.25
C ASP A 24 21.62 3.57 -16.52
N ALA A 25 21.81 2.50 -15.73
CA ALA A 25 20.98 1.31 -15.81
C ALA A 25 19.52 1.63 -15.48
N PHE A 26 19.25 2.45 -14.48
CA PHE A 26 17.91 2.87 -14.13
C PHE A 26 17.26 3.69 -15.27
N ALA A 27 17.99 4.65 -15.84
CA ALA A 27 17.51 5.45 -16.97
C ALA A 27 17.15 4.58 -18.18
N ALA A 28 17.95 3.55 -18.47
CA ALA A 28 17.65 2.60 -19.53
C ALA A 28 16.39 1.78 -19.24
N LEU A 29 16.29 1.19 -18.04
CA LEU A 29 15.11 0.44 -17.60
C LEU A 29 13.83 1.31 -17.63
N ARG A 30 13.96 2.59 -17.26
CA ARG A 30 12.85 3.53 -17.27
C ARG A 30 12.36 3.83 -18.68
N ARG A 31 13.25 4.09 -19.65
CA ARG A 31 12.89 4.29 -21.05
C ARG A 31 12.14 3.08 -21.61
N ASP A 32 12.65 1.88 -21.36
CA ASP A 32 12.03 0.63 -21.83
C ASP A 32 10.65 0.43 -21.21
N ASN A 33 10.51 0.72 -19.92
CA ASN A 33 9.24 0.59 -19.21
C ASN A 33 8.18 1.59 -19.74
N LEU A 34 8.54 2.85 -19.88
CA LEU A 34 7.63 3.90 -20.35
C LEU A 34 7.18 3.68 -21.81
N ALA A 35 8.02 3.05 -22.63
CA ALA A 35 7.71 2.73 -24.03
C ALA A 35 6.61 1.66 -24.18
N ARG A 36 6.31 0.89 -23.15
CA ARG A 36 5.40 -0.27 -23.20
C ARG A 36 3.93 0.10 -23.44
N TRP A 37 3.52 1.32 -23.08
CA TRP A 37 2.15 1.78 -23.25
C TRP A 37 2.12 3.28 -23.62
N PRO A 38 1.14 3.73 -24.44
CA PRO A 38 1.09 5.13 -24.89
C PRO A 38 1.11 6.17 -23.78
N THR A 39 0.35 5.94 -22.69
CA THR A 39 0.28 6.87 -21.54
C THR A 39 1.57 6.90 -20.71
N GLY A 40 2.37 5.81 -20.74
CA GLY A 40 3.71 5.79 -20.15
C GLY A 40 4.66 6.73 -20.87
N ARG A 41 4.60 6.78 -22.22
CA ARG A 41 5.44 7.70 -23.03
C ARG A 41 5.18 9.17 -22.75
N ALA A 42 4.02 9.49 -22.19
CA ALA A 42 3.64 10.85 -21.80
C ALA A 42 4.18 11.28 -20.44
N VAL A 43 4.79 10.36 -19.67
CA VAL A 43 5.33 10.67 -18.34
C VAL A 43 6.69 11.33 -18.47
N ASP A 44 6.76 12.58 -18.02
CA ASP A 44 8.00 13.33 -17.82
C ASP A 44 8.30 13.45 -16.32
N LEU A 45 9.52 13.11 -15.91
CA LEU A 45 9.90 13.10 -14.49
C LEU A 45 10.02 14.52 -13.90
N ASP A 46 10.58 15.44 -14.67
CA ASP A 46 10.80 16.80 -14.17
C ASP A 46 9.47 17.53 -14.04
N GLU A 47 8.54 17.35 -15.02
CA GLU A 47 7.16 17.83 -14.92
C GLU A 47 6.42 17.24 -13.73
N ALA A 48 6.58 15.93 -13.49
CA ALA A 48 5.96 15.25 -12.34
C ALA A 48 6.49 15.77 -10.99
N VAL A 49 7.80 16.02 -10.89
CA VAL A 49 8.42 16.61 -9.70
C VAL A 49 7.92 18.04 -9.48
N ASP A 50 7.85 18.84 -10.54
CA ASP A 50 7.32 20.20 -10.47
C ASP A 50 5.85 20.23 -10.03
N TYR A 51 5.04 19.30 -10.55
CA TYR A 51 3.64 19.16 -10.14
C TYR A 51 3.53 18.81 -8.65
N LEU A 52 4.24 17.78 -8.20
CA LEU A 52 4.24 17.36 -6.80
C LEU A 52 4.80 18.48 -5.88
N GLY A 53 5.83 19.19 -6.32
CA GLY A 53 6.41 20.30 -5.54
C GLY A 53 5.46 21.47 -5.30
N ARG A 54 4.44 21.64 -6.16
CA ARG A 54 3.38 22.64 -5.98
C ARG A 54 2.21 22.16 -5.14
N MET A 55 2.11 20.86 -4.86
CA MET A 55 1.04 20.33 -4.02
C MET A 55 1.22 20.78 -2.56
N PRO A 56 0.13 21.11 -1.86
CA PRO A 56 0.21 21.51 -0.46
C PRO A 56 0.67 20.34 0.44
N ALA A 57 1.41 20.67 1.51
CA ALA A 57 2.04 19.68 2.39
C ALA A 57 1.07 18.62 2.95
N HIS A 58 -0.19 19.00 3.20
CA HIS A 58 -1.21 18.07 3.71
C HIS A 58 -1.67 17.02 2.67
N LYS A 59 -1.27 17.14 1.42
CA LYS A 59 -1.49 16.13 0.36
C LYS A 59 -0.26 15.24 0.15
N HIS A 60 0.84 15.46 0.87
CA HIS A 60 2.00 14.58 0.87
C HIS A 60 1.88 13.54 1.99
N LEU A 61 1.65 12.29 1.63
CA LEU A 61 1.39 11.22 2.60
C LEU A 61 2.57 11.01 3.57
N ALA A 62 3.80 11.19 3.12
CA ALA A 62 4.98 11.12 3.98
C ALA A 62 4.92 12.19 5.10
N ALA A 63 4.58 13.43 4.78
CA ALA A 63 4.44 14.50 5.77
C ALA A 63 3.28 14.22 6.75
N VAL A 64 2.14 13.79 6.21
CA VAL A 64 0.93 13.49 7.01
C VAL A 64 1.17 12.36 8.01
N THR A 65 1.85 11.28 7.57
CA THR A 65 2.15 10.15 8.47
C THR A 65 3.21 10.49 9.51
N ARG A 66 4.22 11.34 9.18
CA ARG A 66 5.17 11.84 10.18
C ARG A 66 4.48 12.67 11.26
N ALA A 67 3.60 13.58 10.86
CA ALA A 67 2.81 14.38 11.81
C ALA A 67 1.92 13.51 12.69
N ALA A 68 1.21 12.55 12.09
CA ALA A 68 0.36 11.63 12.84
C ALA A 68 1.15 10.77 13.84
N HIS A 69 2.33 10.29 13.46
CA HIS A 69 3.21 9.53 14.35
C HIS A 69 3.67 10.40 15.53
N ALA A 70 4.12 11.63 15.29
CA ALA A 70 4.55 12.56 16.35
C ALA A 70 3.40 12.90 17.31
N GLU A 71 2.18 13.01 16.79
CA GLU A 71 0.96 13.30 17.57
C GLU A 71 0.29 12.06 18.17
N ARG A 72 0.84 10.86 17.89
CA ARG A 72 0.23 9.57 18.28
C ARG A 72 -1.22 9.45 17.81
N ARG A 73 -1.49 9.88 16.59
CA ARG A 73 -2.80 9.73 15.93
C ARG A 73 -2.80 8.51 15.02
N CYS A 74 -3.92 7.78 15.00
CA CYS A 74 -4.16 6.72 14.05
C CYS A 74 -5.04 7.27 12.92
N LEU A 75 -4.50 7.31 11.69
CA LEU A 75 -5.17 7.75 10.48
C LEU A 75 -6.04 6.63 9.92
N THR A 76 -7.13 6.99 9.24
CA THR A 76 -8.03 6.03 8.61
C THR A 76 -7.87 6.02 7.08
N GLN A 77 -7.83 4.82 6.49
CA GLN A 77 -7.73 4.61 5.06
C GLN A 77 -8.64 3.45 4.65
N PRO A 78 -9.60 3.64 3.74
CA PRO A 78 -10.40 2.53 3.21
C PRO A 78 -9.69 1.85 2.04
N ARG A 79 -10.43 0.96 1.35
CA ARG A 79 -10.03 0.36 0.07
C ARG A 79 -11.14 0.57 -0.94
N GLY A 80 -10.78 0.76 -2.21
CA GLY A 80 -11.78 0.88 -3.26
C GLY A 80 -11.20 1.32 -4.59
N GLY A 81 -11.92 0.98 -5.66
CA GLY A 81 -11.60 1.39 -7.01
C GLY A 81 -12.72 1.00 -7.97
N PHE A 82 -12.96 1.85 -8.97
CA PHE A 82 -13.95 1.66 -10.01
C PHE A 82 -13.35 1.85 -11.40
N GLY A 83 -13.97 1.21 -12.40
CA GLY A 83 -13.44 1.11 -13.75
C GLY A 83 -13.53 2.40 -14.58
N THR A 84 -14.33 3.40 -14.17
CA THR A 84 -14.46 4.66 -14.91
C THR A 84 -13.95 5.85 -14.10
N LEU A 85 -13.48 6.88 -14.79
CA LEU A 85 -13.00 8.12 -14.17
C LEU A 85 -14.09 8.79 -13.31
N ALA A 86 -15.33 8.80 -13.79
CA ALA A 86 -16.46 9.41 -13.08
C ALA A 86 -16.77 8.67 -11.78
N MET A 87 -16.90 7.33 -11.81
CA MET A 87 -17.19 6.53 -10.63
C MET A 87 -16.02 6.53 -9.62
N GLN A 88 -14.79 6.53 -10.12
CA GLN A 88 -13.60 6.65 -9.26
C GLN A 88 -13.56 8.00 -8.56
N ARG A 89 -13.91 9.08 -9.27
CA ARG A 89 -14.02 10.43 -8.69
C ARG A 89 -15.10 10.48 -7.62
N GLU A 90 -16.29 9.94 -7.89
CA GLU A 90 -17.38 9.83 -6.92
C GLU A 90 -16.93 9.10 -5.67
N LEU A 91 -16.28 7.92 -5.81
CA LEU A 91 -15.72 7.19 -4.69
C LEU A 91 -14.78 8.08 -3.87
N MET A 92 -13.76 8.66 -4.50
CA MET A 92 -12.73 9.41 -3.78
C MET A 92 -13.32 10.65 -3.07
N THR A 93 -14.24 11.37 -3.70
CA THR A 93 -14.89 12.52 -3.08
C THR A 93 -15.84 12.14 -1.95
N THR A 94 -16.54 11.01 -2.04
CA THR A 94 -17.36 10.47 -0.93
C THR A 94 -16.47 10.06 0.25
N LEU A 95 -15.35 9.41 -0.01
CA LEU A 95 -14.40 9.03 1.04
C LEU A 95 -13.83 10.24 1.76
N ASP A 96 -13.48 11.28 1.04
CA ASP A 96 -12.94 12.52 1.60
C ASP A 96 -14.00 13.27 2.44
N ARG A 97 -15.19 13.51 1.87
CA ARG A 97 -16.20 14.37 2.48
C ARG A 97 -17.10 13.67 3.48
N ASP A 98 -17.66 12.53 3.11
CA ASP A 98 -18.66 11.81 3.91
C ASP A 98 -18.02 10.78 4.83
N GLY A 99 -16.96 10.10 4.35
CA GLY A 99 -16.18 9.14 5.10
C GLY A 99 -15.18 9.79 6.06
N LEU A 100 -14.81 11.03 5.79
CA LEU A 100 -13.75 11.74 6.51
C LEU A 100 -12.44 10.95 6.53
N ALA A 101 -12.11 10.27 5.43
CA ALA A 101 -10.85 9.53 5.30
C ALA A 101 -9.66 10.47 5.51
N ASP A 102 -8.64 10.00 6.23
CA ASP A 102 -7.39 10.75 6.37
C ASP A 102 -6.46 10.49 5.18
N ILE A 103 -6.61 9.32 4.53
CA ILE A 103 -5.86 8.90 3.34
C ILE A 103 -6.87 8.32 2.35
N VAL A 104 -6.85 8.81 1.11
CA VAL A 104 -7.78 8.35 0.07
C VAL A 104 -7.07 7.42 -0.91
N PRO A 105 -7.52 6.16 -1.05
CA PRO A 105 -6.90 5.19 -1.91
C PRO A 105 -7.49 5.16 -3.32
N THR A 106 -6.68 4.63 -4.26
CA THR A 106 -7.15 4.09 -5.53
C THR A 106 -6.63 2.66 -5.68
N THR A 107 -7.54 1.70 -5.76
CA THR A 107 -7.21 0.30 -6.04
C THR A 107 -7.20 0.08 -7.56
N THR A 108 -6.12 -0.49 -8.09
CA THR A 108 -6.06 -0.85 -9.52
C THR A 108 -6.88 -2.09 -9.82
N ASP A 109 -7.41 -2.17 -11.04
CA ASP A 109 -8.15 -3.34 -11.52
C ASP A 109 -7.24 -4.56 -11.77
N SER A 110 -7.85 -5.74 -11.90
CA SER A 110 -7.13 -7.00 -12.05
C SER A 110 -6.36 -7.12 -13.37
N TYR A 111 -6.84 -6.52 -14.46
CA TYR A 111 -6.11 -6.55 -15.74
C TYR A 111 -4.87 -5.67 -15.68
N THR A 112 -4.98 -4.45 -15.14
CA THR A 112 -3.82 -3.57 -14.92
C THR A 112 -2.77 -4.20 -14.01
N ARG A 113 -3.19 -4.92 -12.94
CA ARG A 113 -2.27 -5.65 -12.04
C ARG A 113 -1.44 -6.70 -12.76
N ASN A 114 -1.98 -7.31 -13.81
CA ASN A 114 -1.35 -8.35 -14.61
C ASN A 114 -0.79 -7.84 -15.94
N GLU A 115 -0.69 -6.52 -16.12
CA GLU A 115 -0.20 -5.85 -17.33
C GLU A 115 -0.97 -6.24 -18.61
N MET A 116 -2.24 -6.60 -18.48
CA MET A 116 -3.18 -6.92 -19.56
C MET A 116 -3.94 -5.64 -20.00
N PHE A 117 -3.18 -4.64 -20.47
CA PHE A 117 -3.72 -3.28 -20.68
C PHE A 117 -4.79 -3.20 -21.78
N GLU A 118 -4.72 -4.05 -22.80
CA GLU A 118 -5.76 -4.15 -23.85
C GLU A 118 -7.10 -4.64 -23.27
N LEU A 119 -7.06 -5.59 -22.32
CA LEU A 119 -8.26 -6.07 -21.64
C LEU A 119 -8.80 -5.02 -20.66
N ALA A 120 -7.91 -4.30 -19.97
CA ALA A 120 -8.30 -3.17 -19.13
C ALA A 120 -8.98 -2.08 -19.96
N GLN A 121 -8.43 -1.76 -21.17
CA GLN A 121 -9.01 -0.80 -22.10
C GLN A 121 -10.44 -1.20 -22.49
N LYS A 122 -10.63 -2.43 -22.90
CA LYS A 122 -11.95 -2.96 -23.28
C LYS A 122 -12.93 -2.89 -22.11
N GLY A 123 -12.52 -3.32 -20.92
CA GLY A 123 -13.36 -3.28 -19.72
C GLY A 123 -13.71 -1.84 -19.28
N MET A 124 -12.81 -0.88 -19.49
CA MET A 124 -13.04 0.55 -19.27
C MET A 124 -14.12 1.08 -20.23
N GLU A 125 -13.96 0.85 -21.53
CA GLU A 125 -14.90 1.29 -22.57
C GLU A 125 -16.28 0.66 -22.39
N GLU A 126 -16.33 -0.61 -22.04
CA GLU A 126 -17.59 -1.30 -21.72
C GLU A 126 -18.24 -0.73 -20.46
N SER A 127 -17.44 -0.40 -19.41
CA SER A 127 -17.96 0.22 -18.18
C SER A 127 -18.58 1.59 -18.44
N GLU A 128 -17.94 2.40 -19.29
CA GLU A 128 -18.45 3.72 -19.69
C GLU A 128 -19.76 3.61 -20.49
N ARG A 129 -19.82 2.67 -21.43
CA ARG A 129 -21.02 2.42 -22.25
C ARG A 129 -22.22 1.93 -21.42
N GLU A 130 -21.96 1.06 -20.43
CA GLU A 130 -23.01 0.47 -19.59
C GLU A 130 -23.37 1.33 -18.37
N GLY A 131 -22.62 2.38 -18.09
CA GLY A 131 -22.84 3.25 -16.92
C GLY A 131 -22.65 2.53 -15.58
N ARG A 132 -21.89 1.39 -15.56
CA ARG A 132 -21.55 0.63 -14.34
C ARG A 132 -20.13 0.10 -14.43
N SER A 133 -19.46 -0.05 -13.30
CA SER A 133 -18.11 -0.62 -13.28
C SER A 133 -18.12 -2.11 -13.60
N LEU A 134 -17.45 -2.49 -14.67
CA LEU A 134 -17.15 -3.89 -15.02
C LEU A 134 -15.75 -4.32 -14.57
N LEU A 135 -14.94 -3.36 -14.15
CA LEU A 135 -13.62 -3.60 -13.57
C LEU A 135 -13.71 -3.48 -12.04
N ASN A 136 -12.92 -4.29 -11.36
CA ASN A 136 -12.82 -4.31 -9.88
C ASN A 136 -11.80 -3.31 -9.33
N GLY A 137 -11.51 -2.24 -10.07
CA GLY A 137 -10.56 -1.21 -9.73
C GLY A 137 -10.36 -0.22 -10.88
N PHE A 138 -9.47 0.74 -10.68
CA PHE A 138 -9.21 1.83 -11.62
C PHE A 138 -8.06 1.46 -12.58
N PRO A 139 -8.29 1.47 -13.91
CA PRO A 139 -7.29 1.16 -14.91
C PRO A 139 -6.37 2.36 -15.18
N ILE A 140 -5.58 2.72 -14.18
CA ILE A 140 -4.77 3.96 -14.19
C ILE A 140 -3.80 4.03 -15.36
N VAL A 141 -3.27 2.89 -15.81
CA VAL A 141 -2.36 2.85 -16.97
C VAL A 141 -3.07 3.29 -18.25
N ASN A 142 -4.33 2.88 -18.42
CA ASN A 142 -5.12 3.21 -19.60
C ASN A 142 -5.53 4.70 -19.61
N TYR A 143 -5.96 5.23 -18.46
CA TYR A 143 -6.30 6.65 -18.35
C TYR A 143 -5.08 7.58 -18.40
N GLY A 144 -3.92 7.12 -17.89
CA GLY A 144 -2.70 7.92 -17.82
C GLY A 144 -2.70 8.95 -16.68
N HIS A 145 -1.54 9.59 -16.48
CA HIS A 145 -1.33 10.48 -15.34
C HIS A 145 -2.18 11.75 -15.40
N GLN A 146 -2.41 12.33 -16.59
CA GLN A 146 -3.18 13.58 -16.72
C GLN A 146 -4.65 13.41 -16.29
N ALA A 147 -5.30 12.33 -16.73
CA ALA A 147 -6.66 12.03 -16.30
C ALA A 147 -6.72 11.65 -14.81
N ALA A 148 -5.74 10.89 -14.32
CA ALA A 148 -5.68 10.52 -12.91
C ALA A 148 -5.39 11.71 -11.97
N ARG A 149 -4.74 12.79 -12.44
CA ARG A 149 -4.59 14.06 -11.69
C ARG A 149 -5.94 14.66 -11.31
N LEU A 150 -6.92 14.61 -12.20
CA LEU A 150 -8.27 15.13 -11.92
C LEU A 150 -8.91 14.44 -10.70
N LEU A 151 -8.53 13.19 -10.43
CA LEU A 151 -8.97 12.48 -9.23
C LEU A 151 -8.28 13.00 -7.97
N VAL A 152 -6.96 13.16 -8.02
CA VAL A 152 -6.17 13.68 -6.90
C VAL A 152 -6.52 15.13 -6.58
N GLU A 153 -6.81 15.95 -7.60
CA GLU A 153 -7.21 17.35 -7.44
C GLU A 153 -8.63 17.49 -6.86
N ALA A 154 -9.50 16.50 -7.06
CA ALA A 154 -10.88 16.51 -6.56
C ALA A 154 -11.02 16.29 -5.05
N ILE A 155 -9.96 15.89 -4.36
CA ILE A 155 -9.92 15.60 -2.91
C ILE A 155 -8.94 16.52 -2.19
N ASP A 156 -9.12 16.69 -0.89
CA ASP A 156 -8.24 17.51 -0.03
C ASP A 156 -7.35 16.65 0.91
N LYS A 157 -7.14 15.41 0.55
CA LYS A 157 -6.35 14.43 1.33
C LYS A 157 -5.22 13.84 0.50
N PRO A 158 -4.17 13.29 1.14
CA PRO A 158 -3.16 12.55 0.42
C PRO A 158 -3.75 11.32 -0.25
N ALA A 159 -3.32 11.05 -1.49
CA ALA A 159 -3.75 9.90 -2.25
C ALA A 159 -2.69 8.79 -2.25
N ILE A 160 -3.14 7.52 -2.18
CA ILE A 160 -2.28 6.34 -2.22
C ILE A 160 -2.76 5.33 -3.27
N MET A 161 -1.82 4.74 -4.02
CA MET A 161 -2.09 3.63 -4.92
C MET A 161 -2.07 2.30 -4.15
N LEU A 162 -3.15 1.51 -4.27
CA LEU A 162 -3.26 0.15 -3.76
C LEU A 162 -3.27 -0.82 -4.95
N THR A 163 -2.12 -1.34 -5.32
CA THR A 163 -1.98 -1.96 -6.63
C THR A 163 -2.20 -3.47 -6.64
N GLY A 164 -1.80 -4.20 -5.60
CA GLY A 164 -1.94 -5.66 -5.57
C GLY A 164 -1.19 -6.37 -6.72
N THR A 165 -0.12 -5.79 -7.22
CA THR A 165 0.64 -6.31 -8.37
C THR A 165 2.06 -6.67 -7.98
N THR A 166 2.64 -7.65 -8.66
CA THR A 166 4.08 -7.94 -8.63
C THR A 166 4.84 -7.22 -9.76
N MET A 167 4.13 -6.45 -10.60
CA MET A 167 4.66 -5.71 -11.74
C MET A 167 4.35 -4.21 -11.64
N PRO A 168 4.96 -3.49 -10.65
CA PRO A 168 4.56 -2.13 -10.29
C PRO A 168 5.13 -1.03 -11.19
N LYS A 169 5.99 -1.35 -12.16
CA LYS A 169 6.85 -0.37 -12.83
C LYS A 169 6.05 0.74 -13.52
N LEU A 170 5.13 0.37 -14.41
CA LEU A 170 4.35 1.35 -15.18
C LEU A 170 3.26 2.03 -14.34
N THR A 171 2.60 1.27 -13.46
CA THR A 171 1.63 1.85 -12.52
C THR A 171 2.27 2.82 -11.54
N GLY A 172 3.52 2.59 -11.13
CA GLY A 172 4.29 3.49 -10.28
C GLY A 172 4.66 4.80 -10.98
N GLU A 173 5.18 4.72 -12.22
CA GLU A 173 5.51 5.90 -13.03
C GLU A 173 4.28 6.81 -13.22
N ILE A 174 3.16 6.22 -13.66
CA ILE A 174 1.93 6.96 -13.93
C ILE A 174 1.29 7.46 -12.62
N GLY A 175 1.29 6.63 -11.57
CA GLY A 175 0.71 6.99 -10.28
C GLY A 175 1.42 8.18 -9.62
N TYR A 176 2.75 8.16 -9.56
CA TYR A 176 3.51 9.29 -9.00
C TYR A 176 3.35 10.55 -9.84
N ALA A 177 3.43 10.43 -11.17
CA ALA A 177 3.19 11.57 -12.07
C ALA A 177 1.77 12.14 -11.98
N ALA A 178 0.80 11.32 -11.57
CA ALA A 178 -0.59 11.75 -11.33
C ALA A 178 -0.78 12.45 -9.96
N GLY A 179 0.21 12.44 -9.07
CA GLY A 179 0.09 13.07 -7.75
C GLY A 179 -0.26 12.11 -6.61
N TYR A 180 -0.26 10.81 -6.84
CA TYR A 180 -0.33 9.84 -5.74
C TYR A 180 1.00 9.86 -4.98
N THR A 181 0.98 10.39 -3.76
CA THR A 181 2.18 10.53 -2.92
C THR A 181 2.47 9.29 -2.08
N GLY A 182 1.65 8.25 -2.21
CA GLY A 182 1.82 6.94 -1.60
C GLY A 182 1.64 5.80 -2.59
N TYR A 183 2.37 4.69 -2.35
CA TYR A 183 2.25 3.48 -3.15
C TYR A 183 2.44 2.24 -2.27
N LEU A 184 1.41 1.38 -2.23
CA LEU A 184 1.41 0.10 -1.52
C LEU A 184 1.87 -1.02 -2.44
N GLY A 185 2.84 -1.78 -1.98
CA GLY A 185 3.31 -3.00 -2.62
C GLY A 185 4.77 -3.30 -2.31
N SER A 186 5.14 -4.57 -2.37
CA SER A 186 6.50 -5.04 -2.15
C SER A 186 6.82 -6.31 -2.93
N GLY A 187 8.10 -6.59 -3.08
CA GLY A 187 8.57 -7.70 -3.89
C GLY A 187 8.33 -9.06 -3.24
N ILE A 188 8.53 -9.18 -1.95
CA ILE A 188 8.38 -10.46 -1.25
C ILE A 188 6.91 -10.73 -0.95
N ALA A 189 6.25 -9.81 -0.23
CA ALA A 189 4.90 -10.05 0.25
C ALA A 189 3.90 -10.30 -0.89
N TYR A 190 3.94 -9.54 -1.98
CA TYR A 190 3.02 -9.77 -3.09
C TYR A 190 3.36 -10.98 -3.94
N THR A 191 4.64 -11.28 -4.16
CA THR A 191 5.00 -12.46 -4.95
C THR A 191 4.57 -13.74 -4.24
N VAL A 192 4.87 -13.86 -2.96
CA VAL A 192 4.48 -15.03 -2.17
C VAL A 192 2.96 -15.17 -2.07
N SER A 193 2.24 -14.04 -1.98
CA SER A 193 0.79 -14.07 -1.77
C SER A 193 -0.03 -14.27 -3.04
N TYR A 194 0.39 -13.75 -4.20
CA TYR A 194 -0.48 -13.64 -5.36
C TYR A 194 -0.07 -14.47 -6.58
N ILE A 195 1.22 -14.71 -6.79
CA ILE A 195 1.68 -15.32 -8.04
C ILE A 195 2.67 -16.46 -7.77
N LYS A 196 2.19 -17.69 -7.84
CA LYS A 196 3.00 -18.88 -7.58
C LYS A 196 4.07 -19.13 -8.66
N GLU A 197 3.80 -18.71 -9.88
CA GLU A 197 4.67 -18.94 -11.05
C GLU A 197 5.78 -17.90 -11.18
N LEU A 198 5.70 -16.77 -10.49
CA LEU A 198 6.74 -15.75 -10.52
C LEU A 198 7.78 -16.03 -9.43
N PRO A 199 9.07 -16.22 -9.80
CA PRO A 199 10.14 -16.33 -8.80
C PRO A 199 10.19 -15.09 -7.89
N VAL A 200 10.38 -15.27 -6.60
CA VAL A 200 10.46 -14.17 -5.61
C VAL A 200 11.54 -13.15 -6.00
N ALA A 201 12.66 -13.62 -6.54
CA ALA A 201 13.72 -12.74 -7.05
C ALA A 201 13.25 -11.76 -8.13
N GLU A 202 12.29 -12.16 -8.99
CA GLU A 202 11.71 -11.27 -10.00
C GLU A 202 10.79 -10.23 -9.36
N GLY A 203 9.96 -10.65 -8.42
CA GLY A 203 9.16 -9.72 -7.62
C GLY A 203 10.02 -8.66 -6.94
N ILE A 204 11.13 -9.08 -6.33
CA ILE A 204 12.10 -8.16 -5.70
C ILE A 204 12.67 -7.19 -6.74
N ARG A 205 13.16 -7.66 -7.91
CA ARG A 205 13.69 -6.78 -8.96
C ARG A 205 12.67 -5.76 -9.46
N ASN A 206 11.43 -6.19 -9.60
CA ASN A 206 10.36 -5.28 -10.03
C ASN A 206 10.14 -4.17 -9.01
N TYR A 207 10.21 -4.48 -7.71
CA TYR A 207 10.06 -3.48 -6.67
C TYR A 207 11.32 -2.67 -6.41
N GLN A 208 12.52 -3.21 -6.63
CA GLN A 208 13.75 -2.42 -6.65
C GLN A 208 13.68 -1.27 -7.66
N TYR A 209 13.07 -1.51 -8.84
CA TYR A 209 12.81 -0.42 -9.80
C TYR A 209 11.90 0.67 -9.19
N LEU A 210 10.80 0.30 -8.57
CA LEU A 210 9.85 1.26 -7.98
C LEU A 210 10.47 2.02 -6.81
N ASP A 211 11.25 1.33 -5.99
CA ASP A 211 11.96 1.94 -4.85
C ASP A 211 13.05 2.88 -5.34
N ARG A 212 13.76 2.53 -6.42
CA ARG A 212 14.73 3.41 -7.07
C ARG A 212 14.05 4.64 -7.70
N LEU A 213 12.85 4.46 -8.29
CA LEU A 213 12.04 5.58 -8.79
C LEU A 213 11.65 6.53 -7.63
N ALA A 214 11.19 5.99 -6.51
CA ALA A 214 10.86 6.81 -5.33
C ALA A 214 12.09 7.58 -4.81
N ALA A 215 13.27 6.96 -4.84
CA ALA A 215 14.52 7.63 -4.49
C ALA A 215 14.91 8.76 -5.48
N GLU A 216 14.57 8.64 -6.76
CA GLU A 216 14.76 9.73 -7.75
C GLU A 216 13.89 10.95 -7.43
N TYR A 217 12.62 10.73 -7.04
CA TYR A 217 11.76 11.81 -6.56
C TYR A 217 12.33 12.46 -5.28
N GLN A 218 12.78 11.62 -4.34
CA GLN A 218 13.36 12.12 -3.08
C GLN A 218 14.64 12.93 -3.30
N ALA A 219 15.52 12.54 -4.23
CA ALA A 219 16.71 13.30 -4.59
C ALA A 219 16.37 14.69 -5.15
N ARG A 220 15.15 14.88 -5.65
CA ARG A 220 14.58 16.14 -6.13
C ARG A 220 13.68 16.85 -5.11
N GLY A 221 13.73 16.43 -3.84
CA GLY A 221 13.00 17.06 -2.73
C GLY A 221 11.57 16.57 -2.50
N ILE A 222 11.10 15.56 -3.23
CA ILE A 222 9.76 14.99 -3.06
C ILE A 222 9.85 13.65 -2.32
N GLU A 223 9.54 13.64 -1.02
CA GLU A 223 9.49 12.40 -0.24
C GLU A 223 8.19 11.65 -0.50
N LEU A 224 8.29 10.46 -1.09
CA LEU A 224 7.16 9.59 -1.37
C LEU A 224 7.00 8.52 -0.28
N HIS A 225 5.74 8.20 0.06
CA HIS A 225 5.41 7.13 0.99
C HIS A 225 5.35 5.79 0.26
N ARG A 226 6.42 5.00 0.37
CA ARG A 226 6.38 3.58 0.01
C ARG A 226 5.81 2.80 1.18
N ARG A 227 5.03 1.75 0.90
CA ARG A 227 4.49 0.87 1.93
C ARG A 227 4.47 -0.57 1.45
N GLN A 228 4.97 -1.49 2.28
CA GLN A 228 4.76 -2.91 2.04
C GLN A 228 3.32 -3.30 2.45
N PRO A 229 2.68 -4.22 1.73
CA PRO A 229 1.39 -4.76 2.16
C PRO A 229 1.62 -5.76 3.29
N GLY A 230 0.72 -5.82 4.25
CA GLY A 230 0.69 -6.92 5.19
C GLY A 230 0.70 -8.27 4.46
N PHE A 231 1.10 -9.33 5.12
CA PHE A 231 1.12 -10.67 4.51
C PHE A 231 -0.32 -11.16 4.30
N LEU A 232 -0.92 -10.76 3.16
CA LEU A 232 -2.36 -10.81 2.90
C LEU A 232 -2.97 -12.22 2.91
N THR A 233 -2.21 -13.25 2.56
CA THR A 233 -2.67 -14.65 2.63
C THR A 233 -2.46 -15.25 4.01
N GLY A 234 -1.86 -14.50 4.90
CA GLY A 234 -1.41 -14.96 6.19
C GLY A 234 -2.17 -14.38 7.35
N THR A 235 -3.50 -14.22 7.26
CA THR A 235 -4.32 -13.72 8.36
C THR A 235 -4.06 -14.47 9.69
N ASN A 236 -3.63 -15.73 9.61
CA ASN A 236 -3.22 -16.54 10.75
C ASN A 236 -1.70 -16.85 10.75
N VAL A 237 -0.91 -16.10 10.01
CA VAL A 237 0.54 -16.22 10.06
C VAL A 237 1.06 -15.67 11.38
N PRO A 238 1.97 -16.37 12.08
CA PRO A 238 2.57 -15.85 13.29
C PRO A 238 3.20 -14.47 13.08
N PRO A 239 3.03 -13.52 14.01
CA PRO A 239 3.55 -12.16 13.88
C PRO A 239 5.04 -12.09 13.51
N CYS A 240 5.84 -13.03 14.01
CA CYS A 240 7.26 -13.10 13.72
C CYS A 240 7.58 -13.28 12.22
N ILE A 241 6.76 -14.01 11.46
CA ILE A 241 6.94 -14.18 10.02
C ILE A 241 6.54 -12.90 9.29
N ALA A 242 5.38 -12.30 9.66
CA ALA A 242 4.92 -11.05 9.06
C ALA A 242 5.94 -9.93 9.29
N ILE A 243 6.46 -9.79 10.51
CA ILE A 243 7.48 -8.78 10.85
C ILE A 243 8.81 -9.05 10.13
N ALA A 244 9.24 -10.31 10.02
CA ALA A 244 10.45 -10.64 9.26
C ALA A 244 10.34 -10.20 7.79
N ILE A 245 9.18 -10.38 7.16
CA ILE A 245 8.93 -9.89 5.79
C ILE A 245 8.94 -8.35 5.75
N CYS A 246 8.34 -7.67 6.74
CA CYS A 246 8.43 -6.21 6.85
C CYS A 246 9.89 -5.73 6.89
N VAL A 247 10.72 -6.37 7.72
CA VAL A 247 12.15 -6.07 7.83
C VAL A 247 12.86 -6.26 6.49
N LEU A 248 12.68 -7.41 5.85
CA LEU A 248 13.36 -7.72 4.58
C LEU A 248 12.96 -6.77 3.45
N ASP A 249 11.65 -6.53 3.25
CA ASP A 249 11.16 -5.59 2.24
C ASP A 249 11.66 -4.16 2.51
N THR A 250 11.74 -3.75 3.78
CA THR A 250 12.26 -2.42 4.16
C THR A 250 13.75 -2.29 3.87
N LEU A 251 14.55 -3.31 4.17
CA LEU A 251 15.98 -3.31 3.87
C LEU A 251 16.24 -3.21 2.36
N LEU A 252 15.46 -3.95 1.56
CA LEU A 252 15.54 -3.90 0.10
C LEU A 252 15.20 -2.50 -0.44
N ALA A 253 14.15 -1.87 0.09
CA ALA A 253 13.75 -0.52 -0.30
C ALA A 253 14.78 0.55 0.16
N ALA A 254 15.29 0.43 1.39
CA ALA A 254 16.31 1.32 1.92
C ALA A 254 17.61 1.26 1.11
N ALA A 255 17.99 0.07 0.63
CA ALA A 255 19.13 -0.12 -0.26
C ALA A 255 18.98 0.61 -1.61
N GLN A 256 17.76 0.81 -2.10
CA GLN A 256 17.49 1.63 -3.28
C GLN A 256 17.41 3.14 -3.00
N GLY A 257 17.49 3.56 -1.73
CA GLY A 257 17.49 4.95 -1.31
C GLY A 257 16.17 5.47 -0.75
N VAL A 258 15.17 4.63 -0.54
CA VAL A 258 13.89 5.01 0.09
C VAL A 258 14.13 5.44 1.54
N ARG A 259 13.52 6.57 1.95
CA ARG A 259 13.62 7.12 3.31
C ARG A 259 12.32 7.08 4.09
N HIS A 260 11.22 6.79 3.44
CA HIS A 260 9.91 6.66 4.05
C HIS A 260 9.24 5.36 3.60
N TYR A 261 9.25 4.35 4.48
CA TYR A 261 8.73 3.03 4.14
C TYR A 261 7.78 2.52 5.22
N GLY A 262 6.47 2.56 4.92
CA GLY A 262 5.42 2.08 5.81
C GLY A 262 5.42 0.56 5.93
N LEU A 263 5.17 0.07 7.13
CA LEU A 263 5.02 -1.33 7.49
C LEU A 263 3.54 -1.64 7.63
N GLU A 264 3.03 -2.74 7.09
CA GLU A 264 1.63 -3.11 7.29
C GLU A 264 1.52 -4.51 7.90
N LEU A 265 0.71 -4.64 8.94
CA LEU A 265 0.42 -5.92 9.60
C LEU A 265 -1.08 -6.20 9.57
N GLY A 266 -1.45 -7.42 9.12
CA GLY A 266 -2.82 -7.91 9.20
C GLY A 266 -3.19 -8.31 10.63
N GLN A 267 -4.39 -7.93 11.07
CA GLN A 267 -4.93 -8.32 12.37
C GLN A 267 -5.25 -9.81 12.42
N THR A 268 -5.00 -10.43 13.58
CA THR A 268 -5.38 -11.80 13.90
C THR A 268 -6.65 -11.88 14.74
N LEU A 269 -7.19 -10.74 15.16
CA LEU A 269 -8.27 -10.56 16.14
C LEU A 269 -7.92 -10.96 17.58
N HIS A 270 -6.66 -11.13 17.86
CA HIS A 270 -6.16 -11.29 19.23
C HIS A 270 -5.57 -9.98 19.70
N LEU A 271 -6.35 -9.22 20.49
CA LEU A 271 -6.02 -7.84 20.89
C LEU A 271 -4.58 -7.66 21.39
N VAL A 272 -4.15 -8.50 22.35
CA VAL A 272 -2.82 -8.38 22.97
C VAL A 272 -1.72 -8.67 21.96
N GLN A 273 -1.87 -9.74 21.17
CA GLN A 273 -0.90 -10.13 20.16
C GLN A 273 -0.80 -9.09 19.04
N ASP A 274 -1.92 -8.63 18.51
CA ASP A 274 -1.95 -7.62 17.45
C ASP A 274 -1.31 -6.30 17.90
N ALA A 275 -1.64 -5.84 19.10
CA ALA A 275 -1.04 -4.63 19.67
C ALA A 275 0.47 -4.81 19.93
N ALA A 276 0.90 -5.96 20.44
CA ALA A 276 2.31 -6.27 20.64
C ALA A 276 3.07 -6.37 19.31
N ALA A 277 2.46 -6.96 18.28
CA ALA A 277 3.04 -7.06 16.96
C ALA A 277 3.26 -5.68 16.31
N ILE A 278 2.28 -4.78 16.42
CA ILE A 278 2.39 -3.40 15.93
C ILE A 278 3.58 -2.69 16.58
N ALA A 279 3.68 -2.75 17.91
CA ALA A 279 4.77 -2.12 18.66
C ALA A 279 6.16 -2.72 18.32
N CYS A 280 6.24 -4.06 18.21
CA CYS A 280 7.49 -4.74 17.89
C CYS A 280 7.93 -4.55 16.42
N CYS A 281 6.98 -4.32 15.50
CA CYS A 281 7.28 -4.21 14.08
C CYS A 281 8.18 -3.02 13.76
N GLU A 282 7.84 -1.83 14.24
CA GLU A 282 8.68 -0.64 14.07
C GLU A 282 10.04 -0.80 14.76
N GLU A 283 10.03 -1.22 16.03
CA GLU A 283 11.24 -1.43 16.84
C GLU A 283 12.24 -2.36 16.15
N LEU A 284 11.79 -3.56 15.74
CA LEU A 284 12.65 -4.55 15.11
C LEU A 284 13.11 -4.11 13.72
N THR A 285 12.26 -3.45 12.94
CA THR A 285 12.65 -2.91 11.63
C THR A 285 13.75 -1.86 11.79
N GLN A 286 13.64 -0.94 12.76
CA GLN A 286 14.67 0.05 13.05
C GLN A 286 15.97 -0.60 13.54
N GLU A 287 15.88 -1.66 14.37
CA GLU A 287 17.05 -2.45 14.81
C GLU A 287 17.82 -3.02 13.61
N TYR A 288 17.13 -3.65 12.65
CA TYR A 288 17.77 -4.25 11.48
C TYR A 288 18.27 -3.22 10.46
N LEU A 289 17.57 -2.11 10.28
CA LEU A 289 18.05 -0.98 9.48
C LEU A 289 19.37 -0.45 10.04
N ALA A 290 19.46 -0.24 11.35
CA ALA A 290 20.69 0.21 12.00
C ALA A 290 21.83 -0.81 11.86
N LYS A 291 21.56 -2.12 12.03
CA LYS A 291 22.55 -3.20 11.85
C LYS A 291 23.11 -3.24 10.41
N LYS A 292 22.32 -2.83 9.42
CA LYS A 292 22.72 -2.78 8.00
C LYS A 292 23.24 -1.39 7.57
N GLY A 293 23.35 -0.44 8.49
CA GLY A 293 23.87 0.89 8.22
C GLY A 293 22.89 1.85 7.54
N HIS A 294 21.61 1.50 7.47
CA HIS A 294 20.56 2.37 6.94
C HIS A 294 20.03 3.29 8.05
N VAL A 295 20.45 4.55 8.03
CA VAL A 295 20.01 5.55 9.01
C VAL A 295 18.96 6.51 8.41
N GLY A 296 18.05 7.02 9.24
CA GLY A 296 17.09 8.05 8.85
C GLY A 296 15.94 7.53 7.97
N VAL A 297 15.71 6.21 7.92
CA VAL A 297 14.51 5.63 7.30
C VAL A 297 13.38 5.68 8.30
N PHE A 298 12.28 6.34 7.96
CA PHE A 298 11.08 6.41 8.78
C PHE A 298 10.15 5.25 8.43
N THR A 299 9.69 4.49 9.44
CA THR A 299 8.97 3.23 9.27
C THR A 299 7.64 3.18 10.03
N PRO A 300 6.64 3.99 9.63
CA PRO A 300 5.35 4.02 10.32
C PRO A 300 4.59 2.71 10.13
N VAL A 301 3.96 2.21 11.19
CA VAL A 301 3.17 0.97 11.12
C VAL A 301 1.72 1.27 10.77
N THR A 302 1.19 0.51 9.82
CA THR A 302 -0.24 0.46 9.47
C THR A 302 -0.83 -0.86 9.96
N SER A 303 -1.97 -0.81 10.60
CA SER A 303 -2.77 -2.00 10.94
C SER A 303 -3.78 -2.27 9.83
N LEU A 304 -3.83 -3.49 9.32
CA LEU A 304 -4.81 -3.92 8.34
C LEU A 304 -5.91 -4.70 9.06
N HIS A 305 -7.17 -4.30 8.89
CA HIS A 305 -8.31 -5.03 9.43
C HIS A 305 -8.29 -6.50 9.03
N TRP A 306 -8.93 -7.33 9.85
CA TRP A 306 -9.09 -8.77 9.62
C TRP A 306 -9.42 -9.12 8.16
N MET A 307 -8.69 -10.07 7.60
CA MET A 307 -8.80 -10.47 6.19
C MET A 307 -9.42 -11.86 6.02
N GLY A 308 -9.80 -12.53 7.11
CA GLY A 308 -10.48 -13.83 7.07
C GLY A 308 -11.99 -13.71 6.84
N ALA A 309 -12.74 -14.71 7.28
CA ALA A 309 -14.18 -14.73 7.13
C ALA A 309 -14.87 -13.58 7.88
N TRP A 310 -15.87 -12.97 7.23
CA TRP A 310 -16.66 -11.88 7.79
C TRP A 310 -18.08 -12.34 8.11
N PRO A 311 -18.69 -11.79 9.18
CA PRO A 311 -20.10 -12.04 9.49
C PRO A 311 -21.02 -11.51 8.39
N TYR A 312 -22.09 -12.25 8.10
CA TYR A 312 -23.18 -11.76 7.24
C TYR A 312 -24.08 -10.77 7.97
N ASP A 313 -24.18 -10.88 9.29
CA ASP A 313 -24.92 -9.94 10.12
C ASP A 313 -24.21 -8.60 10.21
N GLU A 314 -24.89 -7.53 9.84
CA GLU A 314 -24.32 -6.18 9.75
C GLU A 314 -23.87 -5.64 11.11
N ALA A 315 -24.62 -5.96 12.20
CA ALA A 315 -24.23 -5.50 13.54
C ALA A 315 -22.93 -6.17 14.01
N GLN A 316 -22.78 -7.47 13.72
CA GLN A 316 -21.54 -8.20 14.01
C GLN A 316 -20.38 -7.70 13.14
N ALA A 317 -20.62 -7.43 11.86
CA ALA A 317 -19.61 -6.85 10.97
C ALA A 317 -19.19 -5.45 11.42
N SER A 318 -20.13 -4.60 11.85
CA SER A 318 -19.84 -3.27 12.41
C SER A 318 -19.01 -3.35 13.68
N ALA A 319 -19.32 -4.29 14.58
CA ALA A 319 -18.53 -4.51 15.79
C ALA A 319 -17.08 -4.90 15.45
N LEU A 320 -16.89 -5.75 14.45
CA LEU A 320 -15.58 -6.19 13.97
C LEU A 320 -14.79 -5.02 13.34
N VAL A 321 -15.44 -4.15 12.57
CA VAL A 321 -14.83 -2.92 12.02
C VAL A 321 -14.38 -1.99 13.14
N SER A 322 -15.22 -1.77 14.15
CA SER A 322 -14.89 -0.94 15.32
C SER A 322 -13.71 -1.51 16.12
N LEU A 323 -13.73 -2.82 16.37
CA LEU A 323 -12.65 -3.53 17.07
C LEU A 323 -11.32 -3.36 16.32
N GLY A 324 -11.33 -3.43 15.00
CA GLY A 324 -10.12 -3.23 14.20
C GLY A 324 -9.51 -1.85 14.37
N GLY A 325 -10.33 -0.80 14.44
CA GLY A 325 -9.87 0.56 14.76
C GLY A 325 -9.32 0.69 16.18
N PHE A 326 -9.98 0.03 17.13
CA PHE A 326 -9.55 -0.01 18.53
C PHE A 326 -8.16 -0.67 18.67
N ILE A 327 -7.97 -1.85 18.09
CA ILE A 327 -6.68 -2.59 18.10
C ILE A 327 -5.56 -1.75 17.51
N ALA A 328 -5.80 -1.13 16.33
CA ALA A 328 -4.83 -0.28 15.69
C ALA A 328 -4.36 0.86 16.58
N ALA A 329 -5.29 1.56 17.22
CA ALA A 329 -4.99 2.70 18.07
C ALA A 329 -4.29 2.29 19.39
N VAL A 330 -4.72 1.20 20.04
CA VAL A 330 -4.09 0.70 21.29
C VAL A 330 -2.67 0.19 20.99
N GLY A 331 -2.46 -0.46 19.84
CA GLY A 331 -1.14 -0.92 19.41
C GLY A 331 -0.19 0.21 18.98
N GLY A 332 -0.70 1.43 18.79
CA GLY A 332 0.10 2.57 18.37
C GLY A 332 0.33 2.67 16.86
N ALA A 333 -0.51 2.02 16.04
CA ALA A 333 -0.43 2.15 14.60
C ALA A 333 -0.66 3.59 14.14
N VAL A 334 0.15 4.06 13.18
CA VAL A 334 0.03 5.40 12.58
C VAL A 334 -1.17 5.48 11.64
N SER A 335 -1.57 4.35 11.06
CA SER A 335 -2.79 4.29 10.25
C SER A 335 -3.45 2.92 10.34
N VAL A 336 -4.71 2.86 9.93
CA VAL A 336 -5.46 1.62 9.80
C VAL A 336 -6.12 1.52 8.44
N THR A 337 -5.91 0.37 7.78
CA THR A 337 -6.61 0.02 6.54
C THR A 337 -7.95 -0.58 6.89
N THR A 338 -9.01 0.20 6.65
CA THR A 338 -10.39 -0.07 7.06
C THR A 338 -11.14 -0.96 6.07
N LYS A 339 -11.98 -1.81 6.61
CA LYS A 339 -13.01 -2.59 5.92
C LYS A 339 -14.40 -1.98 6.14
N SER A 340 -15.40 -2.54 5.46
CA SER A 340 -16.80 -2.19 5.65
C SER A 340 -17.63 -3.40 6.01
N VAL A 341 -18.89 -3.20 6.38
CA VAL A 341 -19.85 -4.28 6.66
C VAL A 341 -20.15 -5.15 5.42
N GLN A 342 -19.79 -4.68 4.23
CA GLN A 342 -20.04 -5.37 2.96
C GLN A 342 -19.04 -6.47 2.61
N GLU A 343 -18.01 -6.71 3.42
CA GLU A 343 -16.96 -7.67 3.12
C GLU A 343 -17.47 -9.10 2.87
N ALA A 344 -18.58 -9.50 3.53
CA ALA A 344 -19.24 -10.81 3.29
C ALA A 344 -20.15 -10.81 2.06
N HIS A 345 -20.50 -9.64 1.52
CA HIS A 345 -21.52 -9.50 0.48
C HIS A 345 -20.96 -9.11 -0.91
N GLY A 346 -19.72 -8.64 -0.97
CA GLY A 346 -19.06 -8.27 -2.23
C GLY A 346 -18.38 -6.91 -2.20
N ILE A 347 -18.34 -6.23 -3.35
CA ILE A 347 -17.65 -4.93 -3.50
C ILE A 347 -18.45 -3.83 -2.80
N PRO A 348 -17.88 -3.13 -1.82
CA PRO A 348 -18.58 -2.06 -1.11
C PRO A 348 -18.82 -0.85 -2.02
N THR A 349 -19.99 -0.22 -1.86
CA THR A 349 -20.28 1.09 -2.45
C THR A 349 -19.44 2.19 -1.77
N PRO A 350 -19.37 3.41 -2.36
CA PRO A 350 -18.75 4.55 -1.69
C PRO A 350 -19.32 4.80 -0.29
N GLN A 351 -20.65 4.68 -0.12
CA GLN A 351 -21.35 4.88 1.15
C GLN A 351 -20.97 3.84 2.20
N HIS A 352 -20.91 2.53 1.83
CA HIS A 352 -20.48 1.48 2.74
C HIS A 352 -19.03 1.69 3.22
N ASN A 353 -18.15 2.17 2.33
CA ASN A 353 -16.78 2.53 2.72
C ASN A 353 -16.75 3.74 3.67
N ALA A 354 -17.59 4.76 3.43
CA ALA A 354 -17.71 5.91 4.31
C ALA A 354 -18.24 5.53 5.71
N GLU A 355 -19.19 4.62 5.78
CA GLU A 355 -19.70 4.06 7.05
C GLU A 355 -18.63 3.26 7.79
N GLY A 356 -17.90 2.40 7.09
CA GLY A 356 -16.77 1.68 7.65
C GLY A 356 -15.72 2.59 8.28
N LEU A 357 -15.41 3.71 7.61
CA LEU A 357 -14.50 4.73 8.14
C LEU A 357 -15.02 5.36 9.44
N ARG A 358 -16.30 5.76 9.49
CA ARG A 358 -16.90 6.33 10.70
C ARG A 358 -16.91 5.32 11.85
N THR A 359 -17.22 4.06 11.57
CA THR A 359 -17.21 2.97 12.57
C THR A 359 -15.78 2.72 13.08
N THR A 360 -14.78 2.69 12.21
CA THR A 360 -13.36 2.57 12.59
C THR A 360 -12.92 3.73 13.48
N ARG A 361 -13.31 4.97 13.13
CA ARG A 361 -13.01 6.15 13.96
C ARG A 361 -13.60 6.05 15.37
N MET A 362 -14.78 5.46 15.51
CA MET A 362 -15.35 5.20 16.84
C MET A 362 -14.50 4.22 17.63
N GLY A 363 -14.00 3.14 17.00
CA GLY A 363 -13.05 2.22 17.65
C GLY A 363 -11.77 2.94 18.11
N ILE A 364 -11.18 3.77 17.25
CA ILE A 364 -10.01 4.60 17.60
C ILE A 364 -10.33 5.55 18.79
N TYR A 365 -11.50 6.16 18.77
CA TYR A 365 -11.93 7.04 19.86
C TYR A 365 -12.04 6.31 21.18
N LEU A 366 -12.61 5.11 21.21
CA LEU A 366 -12.74 4.28 22.41
C LEU A 366 -11.39 3.84 22.99
N ALA A 367 -10.34 3.76 22.15
CA ALA A 367 -8.98 3.42 22.56
C ALA A 367 -8.23 4.60 23.25
N ARG A 368 -8.78 5.81 23.22
CA ARG A 368 -8.10 7.00 23.73
C ARG A 368 -7.75 6.85 25.21
N GLY A 369 -6.49 7.13 25.54
CA GLY A 369 -5.98 7.07 26.91
C GLY A 369 -5.65 5.67 27.41
N LEU A 370 -6.01 4.61 26.67
CA LEU A 370 -5.59 3.26 27.01
C LEU A 370 -4.10 3.07 26.75
N ARG A 371 -3.46 2.33 27.65
CA ARG A 371 -2.05 1.93 27.55
C ARG A 371 -1.95 0.47 27.97
N LEU A 372 -1.17 -0.31 27.21
CA LEU A 372 -0.88 -1.70 27.51
C LEU A 372 0.50 -1.88 28.17
N ASP A 373 1.34 -0.84 28.13
CA ASP A 373 2.67 -0.88 28.69
C ASP A 373 2.64 -1.28 30.17
N GLY A 374 3.47 -2.24 30.55
CA GLY A 374 3.53 -2.80 31.90
C GLY A 374 2.48 -3.88 32.21
N MET A 375 1.54 -4.17 31.31
CA MET A 375 0.62 -5.30 31.47
C MET A 375 1.38 -6.62 31.21
N PRO A 376 1.35 -7.59 32.16
CA PRO A 376 2.19 -8.79 32.07
C PRO A 376 2.03 -9.58 30.77
N ASP A 377 0.81 -9.76 30.29
CA ASP A 377 0.54 -10.51 29.08
C ASP A 377 1.05 -9.78 27.81
N TYR A 378 0.93 -8.45 27.77
CA TYR A 378 1.44 -7.64 26.68
C TYR A 378 2.98 -7.65 26.63
N GLU A 379 3.64 -7.50 27.77
CA GLU A 379 5.11 -7.55 27.81
C GLU A 379 5.66 -8.95 27.49
N ARG A 380 4.97 -10.00 27.93
CA ARG A 380 5.31 -11.38 27.57
C ARG A 380 5.19 -11.60 26.05
N GLU A 381 4.11 -11.15 25.44
CA GLU A 381 3.90 -11.30 24.00
C GLU A 381 4.94 -10.53 23.19
N LYS A 382 5.29 -9.30 23.57
CA LYS A 382 6.39 -8.55 22.95
C LYS A 382 7.73 -9.29 23.07
N ALA A 383 8.01 -9.87 24.23
CA ALA A 383 9.25 -10.64 24.44
C ALA A 383 9.31 -11.87 23.52
N LEU A 384 8.21 -12.61 23.38
CA LEU A 384 8.11 -13.76 22.49
C LEU A 384 8.31 -13.34 21.03
N ILE A 385 7.60 -12.32 20.55
CA ILE A 385 7.72 -11.83 19.17
C ILE A 385 9.17 -11.41 18.87
N ARG A 386 9.81 -10.64 19.77
CA ARG A 386 11.21 -10.23 19.60
C ARG A 386 12.16 -11.42 19.50
N ALA A 387 11.98 -12.40 20.37
CA ALA A 387 12.83 -13.62 20.38
C ALA A 387 12.67 -14.40 19.07
N GLU A 388 11.43 -14.61 18.63
CA GLU A 388 11.14 -15.38 17.41
C GLU A 388 11.61 -14.68 16.13
N VAL A 389 11.44 -13.36 16.02
CA VAL A 389 11.92 -12.59 14.85
C VAL A 389 13.44 -12.64 14.76
N ARG A 390 14.13 -12.51 15.89
CA ARG A 390 15.62 -12.55 15.91
C ARG A 390 16.19 -13.95 15.64
N ALA A 391 15.41 -15.01 15.87
CA ALA A 391 15.81 -16.39 15.62
C ALA A 391 15.65 -16.83 14.15
N ARG A 392 14.95 -16.05 13.34
CA ARG A 392 14.71 -16.32 11.91
C ARG A 392 15.67 -15.51 11.03
#